data_f03069b16a9ccc8cd46efc2604de825e
#
_entry.id   f03069b16a9ccc8cd46efc2604de825e
#
_cell.length_a   1.000
_cell.length_b   1.000
_cell.length_c   1.000
_cell.angle_alpha   90.00
_cell.angle_beta   90.00
_cell.angle_gamma   90.00
#
_symmetry.space_group_name_H-M   'P 1'
#
loop_
_entity.id
_entity.type
_entity.pdbx_description
1 polymer ?
#
loop_
_entity_poly.entity_id
_entity_poly.type
_entity_poly.pdbx_seq_one_letter_code
_entity_poly.pdbx_strand_id
1 'polypeptide(L)'
;GKGVFVIMLDICLLGTGGMMPLPYRWLTSMMARYNGQSILIDCGEGTQIAMKEKGWSPKPIDVICFTHFHADHISGLPGMLLTMGNAERTQPLLLVGPKGLSRVVSALRVIAPELPFEINCMELTESEQTISMNGFRIEAFKVNHNVPCYGYCIVVDRIGKFQVDRALELAIDKRYWSILQRGESVSTEKGNFTPEMVLGEPRKGLRVVYCTDTRPTESIVQHAGNADLFICEGMYGEPEKQAKARENKH
;
A
#
# COMPACT_ATOMS: atom_id res chain seq x y z
N GLY A 1 5.36 -33.82 -4.06
CA GLY A 1 4.33 -32.88 -4.48
C GLY A 1 4.97 -31.52 -4.68
N LYS A 2 4.99 -31.00 -5.89
CA LYS A 2 5.42 -29.62 -6.18
C LYS A 2 4.30 -28.72 -5.66
N GLY A 3 4.51 -28.06 -4.51
CA GLY A 3 3.60 -27.05 -4.01
C GLY A 3 3.51 -25.92 -5.02
N VAL A 4 2.32 -25.68 -5.54
CA VAL A 4 2.02 -24.48 -6.31
C VAL A 4 2.00 -23.32 -5.31
N PHE A 5 3.05 -22.53 -5.26
CA PHE A 5 3.04 -21.26 -4.50
C PHE A 5 2.12 -20.29 -5.23
N VAL A 6 0.90 -20.15 -4.75
CA VAL A 6 0.00 -19.10 -5.21
C VAL A 6 0.41 -17.82 -4.47
N ILE A 7 1.05 -16.91 -5.19
CA ILE A 7 1.32 -15.58 -4.67
C ILE A 7 0.00 -14.82 -4.65
N MET A 8 -0.48 -14.45 -3.47
CA MET A 8 -1.76 -13.76 -3.28
C MET A 8 -1.53 -12.36 -2.68
N LEU A 9 -2.30 -11.41 -3.18
CA LEU A 9 -2.46 -10.11 -2.52
C LEU A 9 -3.54 -10.26 -1.43
N ASP A 10 -3.12 -10.19 -0.17
CA ASP A 10 -4.02 -10.20 0.98
C ASP A 10 -4.39 -8.78 1.37
N ILE A 11 -5.68 -8.50 1.44
CA ILE A 11 -6.23 -7.21 1.85
C ILE A 11 -7.10 -7.40 3.10
N CYS A 12 -6.90 -6.55 4.08
CA CYS A 12 -7.72 -6.49 5.27
C CYS A 12 -8.16 -5.05 5.55
N LEU A 13 -9.44 -4.80 5.45
CA LEU A 13 -10.03 -3.54 5.89
C LEU A 13 -10.19 -3.58 7.42
N LEU A 14 -9.37 -2.80 8.12
CA LEU A 14 -9.31 -2.81 9.58
C LEU A 14 -10.48 -2.09 10.23
N GLY A 15 -11.00 -1.05 9.60
CA GLY A 15 -12.13 -0.29 10.07
C GLY A 15 -12.76 0.54 8.97
N THR A 16 -13.96 1.03 9.23
CA THR A 16 -14.78 1.86 8.33
C THR A 16 -15.34 3.09 9.03
N GLY A 17 -14.97 3.32 10.29
CA GLY A 17 -15.41 4.47 11.09
C GLY A 17 -14.63 5.74 10.76
N GLY A 18 -15.28 6.88 10.87
CA GLY A 18 -14.65 8.20 10.72
C GLY A 18 -14.64 8.99 12.02
N MET A 19 -13.78 9.99 12.12
CA MET A 19 -13.61 10.99 13.19
C MET A 19 -13.24 10.42 14.56
N MET A 20 -14.11 9.63 15.18
CA MET A 20 -13.91 9.11 16.54
C MET A 20 -14.00 7.59 16.55
N PRO A 21 -13.10 6.90 17.27
CA PRO A 21 -13.24 5.47 17.48
C PRO A 21 -14.45 5.18 18.36
N LEU A 22 -15.23 4.18 17.97
CA LEU A 22 -16.36 3.67 18.73
C LEU A 22 -16.12 2.20 19.10
N PRO A 23 -16.70 1.71 20.18
CA PRO A 23 -16.66 0.29 20.49
C PRO A 23 -17.12 -0.55 19.29
N TYR A 24 -16.31 -1.55 18.93
CA TYR A 24 -16.55 -2.45 17.79
C TYR A 24 -16.60 -1.78 16.40
N ARG A 25 -16.25 -0.51 16.31
CA ARG A 25 -16.17 0.23 15.04
C ARG A 25 -14.89 1.05 14.97
N TRP A 26 -13.88 0.48 14.39
CA TRP A 26 -12.55 1.09 14.24
C TRP A 26 -12.52 2.14 13.13
N LEU A 27 -11.58 3.06 13.25
CA LEU A 27 -11.32 4.09 12.24
C LEU A 27 -10.86 3.47 10.94
N THR A 28 -11.14 4.14 9.82
CA THR A 28 -10.82 3.62 8.49
C THR A 28 -9.31 3.46 8.32
N SER A 29 -8.92 2.25 7.99
CA SER A 29 -7.55 1.85 7.74
C SER A 29 -7.52 0.52 6.98
N MET A 30 -6.48 0.28 6.22
CA MET A 30 -6.33 -0.93 5.44
C MET A 30 -4.93 -1.51 5.58
N MET A 31 -4.86 -2.83 5.78
CA MET A 31 -3.64 -3.61 5.65
C MET A 31 -3.62 -4.33 4.30
N ALA A 32 -2.44 -4.38 3.69
CA ALA A 32 -2.18 -5.20 2.53
C ALA A 32 -0.88 -5.98 2.71
N ARG A 33 -0.84 -7.19 2.16
CA ARG A 33 0.37 -8.02 2.16
C ARG A 33 0.52 -8.68 0.81
N TYR A 34 1.71 -8.56 0.25
CA TYR A 34 2.08 -9.18 -1.00
C TYR A 34 3.59 -9.49 -1.02
N ASN A 35 3.94 -10.67 -1.49
CA ASN A 35 5.34 -11.09 -1.68
C ASN A 35 6.23 -10.84 -0.45
N GLY A 36 5.72 -11.14 0.74
CA GLY A 36 6.42 -10.96 2.02
C GLY A 36 6.52 -9.54 2.53
N GLN A 37 5.92 -8.56 1.86
CA GLN A 37 5.87 -7.17 2.31
C GLN A 37 4.47 -6.78 2.77
N SER A 38 4.39 -6.03 3.87
CA SER A 38 3.16 -5.56 4.48
C SER A 38 3.08 -4.04 4.44
N ILE A 39 1.90 -3.52 4.09
CA ILE A 39 1.60 -2.10 3.97
C ILE A 39 0.39 -1.79 4.84
N LEU A 40 0.50 -0.73 5.62
CA LEU A 40 -0.63 -0.13 6.34
C LEU A 40 -0.97 1.21 5.68
N ILE A 41 -2.24 1.47 5.41
CA ILE A 41 -2.72 2.78 4.97
C ILE A 41 -3.58 3.37 6.07
N ASP A 42 -3.17 4.51 6.55
CA ASP A 42 -3.68 5.25 7.71
C ASP A 42 -3.53 4.48 9.04
N CYS A 43 -3.34 5.23 10.11
CA CYS A 43 -3.07 4.72 11.45
C CYS A 43 -3.71 5.63 12.50
N GLY A 44 -5.03 5.61 12.58
CA GLY A 44 -5.79 6.31 13.59
C GLY A 44 -5.73 5.59 14.94
N GLU A 45 -6.35 6.21 15.93
CA GLU A 45 -6.44 5.63 17.27
C GLU A 45 -7.13 4.25 17.24
N GLY A 46 -6.51 3.28 17.88
CA GLY A 46 -7.02 1.92 17.96
C GLY A 46 -6.69 1.01 16.78
N THR A 47 -5.97 1.49 15.77
CA THR A 47 -5.60 0.68 14.59
C THR A 47 -4.86 -0.60 14.97
N GLN A 48 -3.91 -0.55 15.91
CA GLN A 48 -3.19 -1.74 16.36
C GLN A 48 -4.08 -2.79 17.03
N ILE A 49 -5.16 -2.36 17.68
CA ILE A 49 -6.13 -3.29 18.29
C ILE A 49 -6.97 -3.93 17.20
N ALA A 50 -7.44 -3.17 16.22
CA ALA A 50 -8.15 -3.68 15.06
C ALA A 50 -7.30 -4.71 14.30
N MET A 51 -6.00 -4.46 14.12
CA MET A 51 -5.07 -5.43 13.53
C MET A 51 -5.02 -6.73 14.33
N LYS A 52 -4.88 -6.63 15.66
CA LYS A 52 -4.81 -7.80 16.55
C LYS A 52 -6.10 -8.64 16.46
N GLU A 53 -7.26 -8.00 16.45
CA GLU A 53 -8.56 -8.67 16.30
C GLU A 53 -8.68 -9.42 14.97
N LYS A 54 -8.06 -8.91 13.91
CA LYS A 54 -8.01 -9.53 12.58
C LYS A 54 -6.87 -10.53 12.39
N GLY A 55 -6.06 -10.75 13.42
CA GLY A 55 -4.92 -11.67 13.36
C GLY A 55 -3.70 -11.15 12.61
N TRP A 56 -3.60 -9.82 12.41
CA TRP A 56 -2.45 -9.17 11.78
C TRP A 56 -1.49 -8.61 12.83
N SER A 57 -0.19 -8.75 12.57
CA SER A 57 0.85 -8.25 13.48
C SER A 57 1.44 -6.93 12.97
N PRO A 58 1.68 -5.94 13.85
CA PRO A 58 2.36 -4.70 13.49
C PRO A 58 3.83 -4.87 13.13
N LYS A 59 4.54 -5.80 13.76
CA LYS A 59 5.99 -5.96 13.61
C LYS A 59 6.48 -6.03 12.16
N PRO A 60 5.85 -6.80 11.24
CA PRO A 60 6.35 -6.96 9.87
C PRO A 60 5.92 -5.84 8.91
N ILE A 61 5.26 -4.78 9.37
CA ILE A 61 4.88 -3.67 8.49
C ILE A 61 6.14 -3.03 7.91
N ASP A 62 6.25 -2.95 6.58
CA ASP A 62 7.38 -2.34 5.88
C ASP A 62 7.14 -0.86 5.59
N VAL A 63 5.90 -0.50 5.31
CA VAL A 63 5.49 0.85 4.92
C VAL A 63 4.16 1.22 5.58
N ILE A 64 4.09 2.43 6.12
CA ILE A 64 2.82 3.07 6.51
C ILE A 64 2.61 4.29 5.62
N CYS A 65 1.49 4.30 4.88
CA CYS A 65 1.08 5.40 4.03
C CYS A 65 -0.02 6.20 4.72
N PHE A 66 0.12 7.52 4.75
CA PHE A 66 -0.89 8.42 5.30
C PHE A 66 -1.59 9.18 4.17
N THR A 67 -2.91 9.16 4.16
CA THR A 67 -3.70 9.94 3.22
C THR A 67 -3.59 11.43 3.53
N HIS A 68 -3.69 11.80 4.79
CA HIS A 68 -3.52 13.15 5.34
C HIS A 68 -3.31 13.10 6.86
N PHE A 69 -3.22 14.26 7.53
CA PHE A 69 -2.81 14.33 8.93
C PHE A 69 -3.94 14.73 9.90
N HIS A 70 -5.20 14.50 9.56
CA HIS A 70 -6.26 14.58 10.56
C HIS A 70 -6.05 13.48 11.61
N ALA A 71 -6.48 13.77 12.85
CA ALA A 71 -6.20 12.91 14.00
C ALA A 71 -6.68 11.47 13.81
N ASP A 72 -7.84 11.28 13.22
CA ASP A 72 -8.43 9.97 12.94
C ASP A 72 -7.63 9.11 11.92
N HIS A 73 -6.63 9.70 11.27
CA HIS A 73 -5.75 9.01 10.31
C HIS A 73 -4.31 8.82 10.78
N ILE A 74 -3.88 9.49 11.86
CA ILE A 74 -2.48 9.44 12.32
C ILE A 74 -2.29 9.34 13.83
N SER A 75 -3.31 9.59 14.64
CA SER A 75 -3.18 9.63 16.11
C SER A 75 -2.74 8.31 16.75
N GLY A 76 -2.88 7.20 16.07
CA GLY A 76 -2.42 5.88 16.54
C GLY A 76 -0.95 5.60 16.27
N LEU A 77 -0.23 6.45 15.55
CA LEU A 77 1.15 6.21 15.14
C LEU A 77 2.11 6.01 16.33
N PRO A 78 2.13 6.87 17.37
CA PRO A 78 3.07 6.68 18.49
C PRO A 78 2.91 5.33 19.18
N GLY A 79 1.68 4.92 19.47
CA GLY A 79 1.38 3.60 20.05
C GLY A 79 1.77 2.45 19.15
N MET A 80 1.55 2.58 17.84
CA MET A 80 1.97 1.59 16.84
C MET A 80 3.49 1.42 16.84
N LEU A 81 4.24 2.51 16.83
CA LEU A 81 5.70 2.50 16.84
C LEU A 81 6.26 1.85 18.11
N LEU A 82 5.69 2.17 19.28
CA LEU A 82 6.07 1.54 20.54
C LEU A 82 5.77 0.04 20.55
N THR A 83 4.63 -0.37 20.04
CA THR A 83 4.27 -1.79 19.90
C THR A 83 5.24 -2.54 18.98
N MET A 84 5.63 -1.94 17.85
CA MET A 84 6.63 -2.51 16.95
C MET A 84 8.00 -2.63 17.63
N GLY A 85 8.42 -1.63 18.40
CA GLY A 85 9.67 -1.64 19.17
C GLY A 85 9.66 -2.70 20.26
N ASN A 86 8.57 -2.82 21.00
CA ASN A 86 8.41 -3.84 22.04
C ASN A 86 8.37 -5.27 21.47
N ALA A 87 8.00 -5.42 20.23
CA ALA A 87 8.07 -6.70 19.50
C ALA A 87 9.48 -6.97 18.91
N GLU A 88 10.49 -6.22 19.33
CA GLU A 88 11.89 -6.36 18.90
C GLU A 88 12.10 -6.13 17.40
N ARG A 89 11.35 -5.20 16.81
CA ARG A 89 11.62 -4.78 15.43
C ARG A 89 12.95 -4.02 15.38
N THR A 90 13.81 -4.39 14.45
CA THR A 90 15.08 -3.69 14.17
C THR A 90 15.17 -3.17 12.73
N GLN A 91 14.29 -3.66 11.85
CA GLN A 91 14.25 -3.23 10.44
C GLN A 91 13.76 -1.79 10.31
N PRO A 92 14.33 -0.97 9.43
CA PRO A 92 13.82 0.36 9.14
C PRO A 92 12.36 0.35 8.72
N LEU A 93 11.63 1.39 9.11
CA LEU A 93 10.24 1.61 8.74
C LEU A 93 10.15 2.82 7.81
N LEU A 94 9.50 2.66 6.66
CA LEU A 94 9.18 3.74 5.75
C LEU A 94 7.80 4.32 6.08
N LEU A 95 7.74 5.63 6.28
CA LEU A 95 6.51 6.40 6.37
C LEU A 95 6.36 7.25 5.11
N VAL A 96 5.20 7.21 4.50
CA VAL A 96 4.87 7.96 3.28
C VAL A 96 3.66 8.85 3.55
N GLY A 97 3.68 10.06 3.11
CA GLY A 97 2.55 10.96 3.27
C GLY A 97 2.72 12.31 2.58
N PRO A 98 1.73 13.18 2.67
CA PRO A 98 1.79 14.52 2.12
C PRO A 98 2.96 15.35 2.68
N LYS A 99 3.24 16.47 2.06
CA LYS A 99 4.19 17.47 2.56
C LYS A 99 3.88 17.84 4.01
N GLY A 100 4.90 17.88 4.86
CA GLY A 100 4.79 18.12 6.30
C GLY A 100 4.87 16.84 7.14
N LEU A 101 4.93 15.66 6.52
CA LEU A 101 5.03 14.35 7.21
C LEU A 101 6.15 14.32 8.24
N SER A 102 7.35 14.73 7.87
CA SER A 102 8.53 14.70 8.76
C SER A 102 8.32 15.55 10.02
N ARG A 103 7.70 16.72 9.87
CA ARG A 103 7.38 17.59 10.99
C ARG A 103 6.33 16.96 11.93
N VAL A 104 5.27 16.40 11.36
CA VAL A 104 4.20 15.74 12.13
C VAL A 104 4.74 14.53 12.87
N VAL A 105 5.50 13.69 12.19
CA VAL A 105 6.11 12.49 12.80
C VAL A 105 7.08 12.88 13.92
N SER A 106 7.92 13.90 13.73
CA SER A 106 8.82 14.39 14.76
C SER A 106 8.08 14.89 15.99
N ALA A 107 6.97 15.60 15.80
CA ALA A 107 6.12 16.07 16.90
C ALA A 107 5.48 14.90 17.67
N LEU A 108 4.95 13.91 16.98
CA LEU A 108 4.37 12.72 17.60
C LEU A 108 5.41 11.88 18.34
N ARG A 109 6.64 11.83 17.84
CA ARG A 109 7.73 11.07 18.45
C ARG A 109 8.30 11.69 19.72
N VAL A 110 7.89 12.88 20.10
CA VAL A 110 8.25 13.46 21.42
C VAL A 110 7.84 12.50 22.56
N ILE A 111 6.76 11.77 22.41
CA ILE A 111 6.28 10.80 23.39
C ILE A 111 6.79 9.35 23.15
N ALA A 112 7.52 9.13 22.06
CA ALA A 112 8.14 7.83 21.70
C ALA A 112 9.51 8.08 21.06
N PRO A 113 10.47 8.69 21.80
CA PRO A 113 11.72 9.18 21.21
C PRO A 113 12.71 8.05 20.90
N GLU A 114 12.69 6.98 21.69
CA GLU A 114 13.64 5.87 21.58
C GLU A 114 12.96 4.65 20.97
N LEU A 115 13.43 4.25 19.80
CA LEU A 115 12.96 3.07 19.08
C LEU A 115 14.18 2.25 18.62
N PRO A 116 14.10 0.91 18.64
CA PRO A 116 15.20 0.04 18.19
C PRO A 116 15.34 -0.03 16.67
N PHE A 117 14.62 0.79 15.91
CA PHE A 117 14.66 0.84 14.46
C PHE A 117 14.61 2.28 13.94
N GLU A 118 15.13 2.47 12.74
CA GLU A 118 15.09 3.76 12.05
C GLU A 118 13.72 4.01 11.40
N ILE A 119 13.33 5.28 11.37
CA ILE A 119 12.15 5.75 10.65
C ILE A 119 12.62 6.66 9.51
N ASN A 120 12.25 6.29 8.29
CA ASN A 120 12.48 7.08 7.09
C ASN A 120 11.15 7.68 6.64
N CYS A 121 11.13 8.99 6.42
CA CYS A 121 9.96 9.70 5.93
C CYS A 121 10.13 10.06 4.45
N MET A 122 9.13 9.70 3.65
CA MET A 122 9.01 10.11 2.24
C MET A 122 7.83 11.06 2.12
N GLU A 123 8.09 12.35 1.90
CA GLU A 123 7.07 13.33 1.62
C GLU A 123 6.71 13.34 0.14
N LEU A 124 5.44 13.22 -0.17
CA LEU A 124 4.92 13.28 -1.54
C LEU A 124 4.87 14.73 -2.01
N THR A 125 5.44 14.99 -3.18
CA THR A 125 5.55 16.33 -3.76
C THR A 125 4.83 16.46 -5.09
N GLU A 126 4.66 15.34 -5.80
CA GLU A 126 4.03 15.32 -7.12
C GLU A 126 2.54 15.00 -7.03
N SER A 127 1.79 15.33 -8.07
CA SER A 127 0.38 14.96 -8.18
C SER A 127 0.17 13.46 -8.28
N GLU A 128 1.14 12.76 -8.86
CA GLU A 128 1.25 11.30 -8.90
C GLU A 128 2.68 10.90 -8.62
N GLN A 129 2.86 9.92 -7.75
CA GLN A 129 4.19 9.45 -7.35
C GLN A 129 4.15 7.96 -7.04
N THR A 130 5.18 7.25 -7.48
CA THR A 130 5.25 5.80 -7.33
C THR A 130 6.28 5.41 -6.27
N ILE A 131 5.90 4.46 -5.42
CA ILE A 131 6.77 3.80 -4.45
C ILE A 131 6.96 2.37 -4.91
N SER A 132 8.18 2.00 -5.28
CA SER A 132 8.51 0.65 -5.71
C SER A 132 8.63 -0.28 -4.52
N MET A 133 7.97 -1.44 -4.62
CA MET A 133 8.02 -2.51 -3.63
C MET A 133 8.60 -3.79 -4.27
N ASN A 134 8.69 -4.85 -3.51
CA ASN A 134 9.19 -6.12 -4.01
C ASN A 134 8.12 -6.84 -4.86
N GLY A 135 8.22 -6.71 -6.19
CA GLY A 135 7.32 -7.33 -7.15
C GLY A 135 5.96 -6.65 -7.33
N PHE A 136 5.79 -5.46 -6.76
CA PHE A 136 4.60 -4.61 -6.91
C PHE A 136 4.97 -3.14 -6.65
N ARG A 137 4.00 -2.24 -6.76
CA ARG A 137 4.19 -0.82 -6.49
C ARG A 137 2.98 -0.20 -5.80
N ILE A 138 3.22 0.92 -5.15
CA ILE A 138 2.18 1.79 -4.61
C ILE A 138 2.21 3.07 -5.45
N GLU A 139 1.09 3.41 -6.05
CA GLU A 139 0.89 4.69 -6.74
C GLU A 139 0.14 5.63 -5.82
N ALA A 140 0.78 6.73 -5.42
CA ALA A 140 0.13 7.82 -4.69
C ALA A 140 -0.43 8.83 -5.68
N PHE A 141 -1.65 9.29 -5.48
CA PHE A 141 -2.29 10.29 -6.32
C PHE A 141 -2.99 11.35 -5.48
N LYS A 142 -2.77 12.62 -5.82
CA LYS A 142 -3.34 13.74 -5.09
C LYS A 142 -4.85 13.80 -5.28
N VAL A 143 -5.56 14.02 -4.18
CA VAL A 143 -7.02 14.16 -4.15
C VAL A 143 -7.42 15.52 -3.59
N ASN A 144 -8.68 15.91 -3.80
CA ASN A 144 -9.19 17.20 -3.35
C ASN A 144 -9.83 17.09 -1.96
N HIS A 145 -9.17 17.69 -0.99
CA HIS A 145 -9.63 17.81 0.39
C HIS A 145 -9.28 19.22 0.92
N ASN A 146 -9.76 19.57 2.12
CA ASN A 146 -9.44 20.87 2.76
C ASN A 146 -7.98 20.97 3.26
N VAL A 147 -7.28 19.86 3.31
CA VAL A 147 -5.86 19.74 3.61
C VAL A 147 -5.16 18.93 2.50
N PRO A 148 -3.82 19.01 2.37
CA PRO A 148 -3.09 18.13 1.45
C PRO A 148 -3.44 16.67 1.70
N CYS A 149 -3.94 15.97 0.68
CA CYS A 149 -4.44 14.61 0.77
C CYS A 149 -4.07 13.79 -0.46
N TYR A 150 -3.74 12.52 -0.23
CA TYR A 150 -3.42 11.53 -1.26
C TYR A 150 -4.29 10.29 -1.11
N GLY A 151 -4.69 9.73 -2.26
CA GLY A 151 -5.12 8.35 -2.34
C GLY A 151 -3.94 7.45 -2.71
N TYR A 152 -4.11 6.16 -2.49
CA TYR A 152 -3.09 5.15 -2.79
C TYR A 152 -3.68 4.02 -3.61
N CYS A 153 -2.93 3.57 -4.60
CA CYS A 153 -3.26 2.41 -5.39
C CYS A 153 -2.15 1.37 -5.26
N ILE A 154 -2.50 0.18 -4.78
CA ILE A 154 -1.59 -0.96 -4.79
C ILE A 154 -1.75 -1.66 -6.12
N VAL A 155 -0.66 -1.77 -6.87
CA VAL A 155 -0.64 -2.34 -8.22
C VAL A 155 0.27 -3.54 -8.27
N VAL A 156 -0.31 -4.69 -8.62
CA VAL A 156 0.43 -5.92 -8.89
C VAL A 156 0.30 -6.21 -10.38
N ASP A 157 1.41 -6.03 -11.11
CA ASP A 157 1.45 -6.41 -12.51
C ASP A 157 1.62 -7.92 -12.64
N ARG A 158 0.81 -8.54 -13.48
CA ARG A 158 0.93 -9.96 -13.79
C ARG A 158 1.65 -10.14 -15.11
N ILE A 159 2.87 -10.63 -15.06
CA ILE A 159 3.60 -11.05 -16.25
C ILE A 159 2.93 -12.27 -16.92
N GLY A 160 3.17 -12.44 -18.20
CA GLY A 160 2.67 -13.58 -18.97
C GLY A 160 3.12 -14.92 -18.42
N LYS A 161 2.44 -15.99 -18.83
CA LYS A 161 2.84 -17.35 -18.47
C LYS A 161 4.17 -17.71 -19.12
N PHE A 162 5.04 -18.39 -18.37
CA PHE A 162 6.27 -18.96 -18.90
C PHE A 162 5.98 -20.03 -19.96
N GLN A 163 6.56 -19.86 -21.14
CA GLN A 163 6.39 -20.75 -22.30
C GLN A 163 7.55 -21.72 -22.37
N VAL A 164 7.35 -22.91 -21.83
CA VAL A 164 8.38 -23.97 -21.78
C VAL A 164 8.90 -24.32 -23.19
N ASP A 165 8.01 -24.41 -24.16
CA ASP A 165 8.38 -24.77 -25.54
C ASP A 165 9.36 -23.78 -26.15
N ARG A 166 9.11 -22.48 -25.94
CA ARG A 166 10.02 -21.42 -26.40
C ARG A 166 11.37 -21.46 -25.69
N ALA A 167 11.37 -21.72 -24.39
CA ALA A 167 12.63 -21.87 -23.64
C ALA A 167 13.46 -23.05 -24.13
N LEU A 168 12.81 -24.15 -24.52
CA LEU A 168 13.46 -25.31 -25.10
C LEU A 168 13.98 -25.02 -26.52
N GLU A 169 13.19 -24.38 -27.37
CA GLU A 169 13.60 -23.95 -28.72
C GLU A 169 14.83 -23.06 -28.69
N LEU A 170 14.90 -22.15 -27.71
CA LEU A 170 16.04 -21.24 -27.52
C LEU A 170 17.21 -21.90 -26.76
N ALA A 171 17.08 -23.18 -26.42
CA ALA A 171 18.07 -23.95 -25.67
C ALA A 171 18.50 -23.28 -24.34
N ILE A 172 17.57 -22.62 -23.68
CA ILE A 172 17.81 -21.98 -22.38
C ILE A 172 17.87 -23.05 -21.29
N ASP A 173 18.96 -23.07 -20.53
CA ASP A 173 19.13 -24.00 -19.42
C ASP A 173 18.06 -23.75 -18.34
N LYS A 174 17.49 -24.83 -17.80
CA LYS A 174 16.42 -24.79 -16.78
C LYS A 174 16.78 -23.98 -15.53
N ARG A 175 18.07 -23.89 -15.19
CA ARG A 175 18.53 -23.07 -14.06
C ARG A 175 18.18 -21.58 -14.18
N TYR A 176 17.99 -21.08 -15.41
CA TYR A 176 17.65 -19.68 -15.69
C TYR A 176 16.13 -19.43 -15.81
N TRP A 177 15.32 -20.48 -15.90
CA TRP A 177 13.88 -20.32 -16.13
C TRP A 177 13.16 -19.54 -15.04
N SER A 178 13.51 -19.79 -13.77
CA SER A 178 12.91 -19.07 -12.64
C SER A 178 13.25 -17.57 -12.63
N ILE A 179 14.42 -17.21 -13.14
CA ILE A 179 14.86 -15.82 -13.25
C ILE A 179 14.03 -15.10 -14.31
N LEU A 180 13.95 -15.70 -15.50
CA LEU A 180 13.14 -15.18 -16.62
C LEU A 180 11.65 -15.12 -16.25
N GLN A 181 11.15 -16.10 -15.50
CA GLN A 181 9.77 -16.14 -15.04
C GLN A 181 9.44 -15.02 -14.05
N ARG A 182 10.43 -14.50 -13.33
CA ARG A 182 10.27 -13.33 -12.46
C ARG A 182 10.39 -11.99 -13.19
N GLY A 183 10.64 -12.02 -14.49
CA GLY A 183 10.79 -10.80 -15.29
C GLY A 183 12.22 -10.24 -15.32
N GLU A 184 13.21 -11.03 -14.93
CA GLU A 184 14.62 -10.64 -14.95
C GLU A 184 15.34 -11.23 -16.16
N SER A 185 16.23 -10.46 -16.79
CA SER A 185 17.07 -10.92 -17.88
C SER A 185 18.28 -11.70 -17.36
N VAL A 186 18.80 -12.61 -18.17
CA VAL A 186 20.01 -13.38 -17.87
C VAL A 186 21.02 -13.28 -19.00
N SER A 187 22.30 -13.18 -18.63
CA SER A 187 23.43 -13.27 -19.55
C SER A 187 24.11 -14.62 -19.37
N THR A 188 24.29 -15.34 -20.47
CA THR A 188 24.92 -16.67 -20.49
C THR A 188 26.00 -16.71 -21.57
N GLU A 189 26.82 -17.74 -21.57
CA GLU A 189 27.80 -18.00 -22.64
C GLU A 189 27.13 -18.17 -24.02
N LYS A 190 25.86 -18.57 -24.07
CA LYS A 190 25.07 -18.74 -25.28
C LYS A 190 24.36 -17.47 -25.75
N GLY A 191 24.46 -16.38 -24.99
CA GLY A 191 23.83 -15.11 -25.29
C GLY A 191 23.00 -14.54 -24.14
N ASN A 192 22.36 -13.43 -24.43
CA ASN A 192 21.48 -12.75 -23.50
C ASN A 192 20.01 -13.15 -23.76
N PHE A 193 19.32 -13.54 -22.71
CA PHE A 193 17.90 -13.90 -22.77
C PHE A 193 17.09 -12.91 -21.94
N THR A 194 16.00 -12.44 -22.53
CA THR A 194 15.05 -11.52 -21.88
C THR A 194 13.74 -12.21 -21.58
N PRO A 195 12.96 -11.74 -20.58
CA PRO A 195 11.65 -12.31 -20.24
C PRO A 195 10.70 -12.40 -21.44
N GLU A 196 10.69 -11.42 -22.32
CA GLU A 196 9.81 -11.35 -23.49
C GLU A 196 10.02 -12.53 -24.46
N MET A 197 11.20 -13.13 -24.44
CA MET A 197 11.53 -14.27 -25.31
C MET A 197 10.78 -15.54 -24.89
N VAL A 198 10.41 -15.66 -23.61
CA VAL A 198 9.85 -16.89 -23.01
C VAL A 198 8.54 -16.67 -22.25
N LEU A 199 8.09 -15.45 -22.08
CA LEU A 199 6.80 -15.12 -21.47
C LEU A 199 5.74 -14.88 -22.54
N GLY A 200 4.52 -15.32 -22.27
CA GLY A 200 3.35 -14.98 -23.06
C GLY A 200 2.91 -13.54 -22.83
N GLU A 201 1.76 -13.18 -23.42
CA GLU A 201 1.16 -11.85 -23.23
C GLU A 201 0.94 -11.55 -21.76
N PRO A 202 1.16 -10.29 -21.33
CA PRO A 202 0.87 -9.85 -19.97
C PRO A 202 -0.58 -10.17 -19.59
N ARG A 203 -0.76 -10.71 -18.39
CA ARG A 203 -2.10 -10.97 -17.84
C ARG A 203 -2.60 -9.72 -17.14
N LYS A 204 -3.95 -9.62 -16.99
CA LYS A 204 -4.55 -8.56 -16.18
C LYS A 204 -3.96 -8.59 -14.76
N GLY A 205 -3.36 -7.48 -14.32
CA GLY A 205 -2.87 -7.30 -12.97
C GLY A 205 -3.97 -7.08 -11.95
N LEU A 206 -3.58 -6.81 -10.72
CA LEU A 206 -4.49 -6.46 -9.61
C LEU A 206 -4.28 -4.99 -9.23
N ARG A 207 -5.37 -4.28 -8.99
CA ARG A 207 -5.37 -2.88 -8.54
C ARG A 207 -6.33 -2.70 -7.37
N VAL A 208 -5.81 -2.21 -6.24
CA VAL A 208 -6.58 -1.88 -5.05
C VAL A 208 -6.41 -0.39 -4.78
N VAL A 209 -7.50 0.35 -4.84
CA VAL A 209 -7.51 1.80 -4.62
C VAL A 209 -8.12 2.13 -3.26
N TYR A 210 -7.42 2.97 -2.51
CA TYR A 210 -7.85 3.47 -1.22
C TYR A 210 -7.78 5.00 -1.21
N CYS A 211 -8.89 5.64 -0.92
CA CYS A 211 -8.95 7.08 -0.68
C CYS A 211 -9.98 7.40 0.41
N THR A 212 -9.78 8.52 1.08
CA THR A 212 -10.64 9.00 2.15
C THR A 212 -10.86 10.49 2.02
N ASP A 213 -11.93 11.01 2.64
CA ASP A 213 -12.17 12.43 2.89
C ASP A 213 -11.92 13.33 1.66
N THR A 214 -12.54 12.98 0.53
CA THR A 214 -12.31 13.69 -0.72
C THR A 214 -13.59 13.97 -1.48
N ARG A 215 -13.57 15.04 -2.29
CA ARG A 215 -14.55 15.25 -3.33
C ARG A 215 -14.23 14.35 -4.52
N PRO A 216 -15.23 13.89 -5.29
CA PRO A 216 -14.97 13.25 -6.57
C PRO A 216 -14.08 14.11 -7.45
N THR A 217 -13.00 13.53 -7.96
CA THR A 217 -12.05 14.18 -8.88
C THR A 217 -11.81 13.27 -10.08
N GLU A 218 -11.32 13.83 -11.18
CA GLU A 218 -10.92 13.03 -12.35
C GLU A 218 -9.87 11.97 -11.97
N SER A 219 -8.93 12.33 -11.09
CA SER A 219 -7.90 11.41 -10.59
C SER A 219 -8.51 10.18 -9.93
N ILE A 220 -9.53 10.36 -9.08
CA ILE A 220 -10.23 9.23 -8.43
C ILE A 220 -10.96 8.39 -9.48
N VAL A 221 -11.69 9.02 -10.39
CA VAL A 221 -12.43 8.31 -11.45
C VAL A 221 -11.46 7.51 -12.32
N GLN A 222 -10.33 8.09 -12.69
CA GLN A 222 -9.31 7.43 -13.48
C GLN A 222 -8.73 6.20 -12.77
N HIS A 223 -8.39 6.31 -11.48
CA HIS A 223 -7.84 5.20 -10.71
C HIS A 223 -8.90 4.16 -10.37
N ALA A 224 -10.11 4.58 -9.97
CA ALA A 224 -11.21 3.69 -9.62
C ALA A 224 -11.76 2.90 -10.81
N GLY A 225 -11.76 3.47 -12.01
CA GLY A 225 -12.30 2.83 -13.22
C GLY A 225 -11.60 1.51 -13.59
N ASN A 226 -10.34 1.33 -13.19
CA ASN A 226 -9.55 0.13 -13.45
C ASN A 226 -9.28 -0.69 -12.18
N ALA A 227 -9.89 -0.34 -11.05
CA ALA A 227 -9.66 -1.01 -9.78
C ALA A 227 -10.44 -2.34 -9.69
N ASP A 228 -9.78 -3.37 -9.16
CA ASP A 228 -10.43 -4.63 -8.77
C ASP A 228 -11.14 -4.48 -7.42
N LEU A 229 -10.61 -3.59 -6.56
CA LEU A 229 -11.21 -3.19 -5.29
C LEU A 229 -11.03 -1.68 -5.12
N PHE A 230 -12.12 -1.00 -4.82
CA PHE A 230 -12.12 0.44 -4.54
C PHE A 230 -12.70 0.69 -3.16
N ILE A 231 -11.89 1.27 -2.27
CA ILE A 231 -12.25 1.66 -0.93
C ILE A 231 -12.21 3.18 -0.85
N CYS A 232 -13.36 3.79 -0.61
CA CYS A 232 -13.48 5.23 -0.45
C CYS A 232 -14.40 5.55 0.71
N GLU A 233 -13.94 6.34 1.65
CA GLU A 233 -14.69 6.85 2.78
C GLU A 233 -14.94 8.35 2.61
N GLY A 234 -15.97 8.87 3.31
CA GLY A 234 -16.25 10.31 3.34
C GLY A 234 -17.04 10.84 2.16
N MET A 235 -17.59 9.97 1.31
CA MET A 235 -18.52 10.37 0.26
C MET A 235 -19.94 10.46 0.82
N TYR A 236 -20.52 11.67 0.82
CA TYR A 236 -21.89 11.91 1.28
C TYR A 236 -22.90 11.64 0.15
N GLY A 237 -23.74 10.63 0.33
CA GLY A 237 -24.73 10.21 -0.66
C GLY A 237 -26.07 10.94 -0.60
N GLU A 238 -26.38 11.61 0.52
CA GLU A 238 -27.65 12.35 0.73
C GLU A 238 -27.49 13.83 0.37
N PRO A 239 -28.53 14.51 -0.15
CA PRO A 239 -28.44 15.91 -0.58
C PRO A 239 -27.95 16.87 0.50
N GLU A 240 -28.41 16.72 1.74
CA GLU A 240 -27.97 17.55 2.86
C GLU A 240 -26.50 17.31 3.22
N LYS A 241 -26.08 16.07 3.19
CA LYS A 241 -24.69 15.69 3.42
C LYS A 241 -23.79 16.13 2.26
N GLN A 242 -24.29 16.10 1.01
CA GLN A 242 -23.57 16.63 -0.14
C GLN A 242 -23.32 18.13 -0.04
N ALA A 243 -24.29 18.91 0.46
CA ALA A 243 -24.09 20.33 0.69
C ALA A 243 -22.99 20.56 1.73
N LYS A 244 -23.02 19.83 2.84
CA LYS A 244 -21.97 19.86 3.87
C LYS A 244 -20.62 19.40 3.35
N ALA A 245 -20.59 18.37 2.49
CA ALA A 245 -19.38 17.90 1.86
C ALA A 245 -18.75 18.95 0.94
N ARG A 246 -19.57 19.68 0.18
CA ARG A 246 -19.08 20.80 -0.64
C ARG A 246 -18.41 21.89 0.18
N GLU A 247 -18.98 22.22 1.35
CA GLU A 247 -18.43 23.21 2.26
C GLU A 247 -17.10 22.74 2.87
N ASN A 248 -17.01 21.48 3.27
CA ASN A 248 -15.85 20.90 3.95
C ASN A 248 -14.89 20.16 3.01
N LYS A 249 -15.14 20.13 1.70
CA LYS A 249 -14.36 19.38 0.71
C LYS A 249 -14.35 17.84 0.93
N HIS A 250 -15.46 17.28 1.35
CA HIS A 250 -15.66 15.84 1.47
C HIS A 250 -16.46 15.26 0.31
#